data_0149b27cbf5bc30cf389fd641131c91f
#
_entry.id   0149b27cbf5bc30cf389fd641131c91f
#
_cell.length_a   1.000
_cell.length_b   1.000
_cell.length_c   1.000
_cell.angle_alpha   90.00
_cell.angle_beta   90.00
_cell.angle_gamma   90.00
#
_symmetry.space_group_name_H-M   'P 1'
#
loop_
_entity.id
_entity.type
_entity.pdbx_description
1 polymer ?
#
loop_
_entity_poly.entity_id
_entity_poly.type
_entity_poly.pdbx_seq_one_letter_code
_entity_poly.pdbx_strand_id
1 'polypeptide(L)'
;MTPLMEQYANIKKQYADEVLFFRLGDFYEMFNEDAVEVSRLLNLTLTHRADCPMCGVPYHASKIYIARLLRLGKKIAICEQVGEISPGGG
;
A
#
# COMPACT_ATOMS: atom_id res chain seq x y z
N MET A 1 13.75 7.95 -9.65
CA MET A 1 12.84 7.15 -8.82
C MET A 1 13.64 6.52 -7.69
N THR A 2 13.12 6.54 -6.48
CA THR A 2 13.82 5.95 -5.34
C THR A 2 13.77 4.43 -5.41
N PRO A 3 14.70 3.73 -4.73
CA PRO A 3 14.64 2.27 -4.69
C PRO A 3 13.30 1.74 -4.18
N LEU A 4 12.71 2.41 -3.21
CA LEU A 4 11.40 2.02 -2.69
C LEU A 4 10.34 2.07 -3.78
N MET A 5 10.31 3.16 -4.54
CA MET A 5 9.30 3.33 -5.58
C MET A 5 9.55 2.40 -6.77
N GLU A 6 10.80 2.05 -7.04
CA GLU A 6 11.10 1.04 -8.05
C GLU A 6 10.57 -0.32 -7.63
N GLN A 7 10.78 -0.68 -6.36
CA GLN A 7 10.27 -1.93 -5.83
C GLN A 7 8.76 -1.98 -5.91
N TYR A 8 8.12 -0.89 -5.50
CA TYR A 8 6.66 -0.79 -5.56
C TYR A 8 6.17 -0.95 -6.99
N ALA A 9 6.78 -0.24 -7.93
CA ALA A 9 6.36 -0.29 -9.33
C ALA A 9 6.49 -1.69 -9.92
N ASN A 10 7.57 -2.38 -9.58
CA ASN A 10 7.78 -3.74 -10.08
C ASN A 10 6.73 -4.71 -9.56
N ILE A 11 6.35 -4.56 -8.30
CA ILE A 11 5.29 -5.40 -7.72
C ILE A 11 3.95 -5.02 -8.31
N LYS A 12 3.67 -3.73 -8.41
CA LYS A 12 2.39 -3.24 -8.93
C LYS A 12 2.10 -3.74 -10.35
N LYS A 13 3.13 -3.90 -11.17
CA LYS A 13 2.95 -4.43 -12.52
C LYS A 13 2.30 -5.80 -12.51
N GLN A 14 2.56 -6.61 -11.50
CA GLN A 14 2.02 -7.95 -11.40
C GLN A 14 0.60 -7.97 -10.85
N TYR A 15 0.17 -6.87 -10.27
CA TYR A 15 -1.14 -6.75 -9.63
C TYR A 15 -1.83 -5.47 -10.09
N ALA A 16 -1.83 -5.25 -11.40
CA ALA A 16 -2.31 -3.99 -11.98
C ALA A 16 -3.77 -3.69 -11.65
N ASP A 17 -4.59 -4.74 -11.53
CA ASP A 17 -6.02 -4.58 -11.28
C ASP A 17 -6.37 -4.55 -9.79
N GLU A 18 -5.41 -4.84 -8.93
CA GLU A 18 -5.63 -4.84 -7.51
C GLU A 18 -5.15 -3.53 -6.89
N VAL A 19 -5.76 -3.14 -5.79
CA VAL A 19 -5.19 -2.09 -4.94
C VAL A 19 -4.06 -2.73 -4.15
N LEU A 20 -2.86 -2.20 -4.27
CA LEU A 20 -1.70 -2.78 -3.62
C LEU A 20 -1.48 -2.12 -2.26
N PHE A 21 -1.66 -2.92 -1.21
CA PHE A 21 -1.34 -2.53 0.15
C PHE A 21 0.11 -2.90 0.42
N PHE A 22 0.97 -1.90 0.50
CA PHE A 22 2.42 -2.11 0.59
C PHE A 22 2.85 -1.83 2.03
N ARG A 23 3.29 -2.88 2.73
CA ARG A 23 3.64 -2.75 4.14
C ARG A 23 4.94 -1.98 4.32
N LEU A 24 4.87 -0.88 5.04
CA LEU A 24 6.05 -0.09 5.39
C LEU A 24 5.97 0.24 6.87
N GLY A 25 6.79 -0.42 7.66
CA GLY A 25 6.74 -0.26 9.11
C GLY A 25 5.38 -0.64 9.66
N ASP A 26 4.77 0.26 10.39
CA ASP A 26 3.48 0.01 11.04
C ASP A 26 2.28 0.39 10.18
N PHE A 27 2.52 0.69 8.91
CA PHE A 27 1.46 1.11 8.00
C PHE A 27 1.40 0.21 6.78
N TYR A 28 0.22 0.15 6.16
CA TYR A 28 0.11 -0.19 4.75
C TYR A 28 -0.04 1.11 3.99
N GLU A 29 0.79 1.30 2.99
CA GLU A 29 0.76 2.49 2.15
C GLU A 29 0.31 2.15 0.75
N MET A 30 -0.45 3.04 0.16
CA MET A 30 -0.87 2.96 -1.23
C MET A 30 -0.28 4.16 -1.96
N PHE A 31 0.05 3.97 -3.23
CA PHE A 31 0.72 5.00 -4.01
C PHE A 31 0.02 5.26 -5.33
N ASN A 32 0.26 6.43 -5.87
CA ASN A 32 -0.16 6.83 -7.22
C ASN A 32 -1.67 6.69 -7.39
N GLU A 33 -2.13 6.04 -8.44
CA GLU A 33 -3.56 5.92 -8.71
C GLU A 33 -4.30 5.21 -7.60
N ASP A 34 -3.70 4.18 -7.01
CA ASP A 34 -4.31 3.49 -5.87
C ASP A 34 -4.52 4.44 -4.70
N ALA A 35 -3.53 5.29 -4.43
CA ALA A 35 -3.65 6.25 -3.33
C ALA A 35 -4.76 7.26 -3.59
N VAL A 36 -4.83 7.77 -4.80
CA VAL A 36 -5.87 8.74 -5.15
C VAL A 36 -7.26 8.12 -4.99
N GLU A 37 -7.43 6.91 -5.48
CA GLU A 37 -8.71 6.22 -5.41
C GLU A 37 -9.09 5.86 -3.99
N VAL A 38 -8.16 5.24 -3.26
CA VAL A 38 -8.44 4.77 -1.90
C VAL A 38 -8.69 5.93 -0.94
N SER A 39 -7.91 7.00 -1.06
CA SER A 39 -8.12 8.17 -0.20
C SER A 39 -9.53 8.73 -0.37
N ARG A 40 -10.03 8.73 -1.58
CA ARG A 40 -11.38 9.20 -1.87
C ARG A 40 -12.42 8.22 -1.33
N LEU A 41 -12.25 6.93 -1.58
CA LEU A 41 -13.24 5.92 -1.17
C LEU A 41 -13.32 5.75 0.34
N LEU A 42 -12.21 5.88 1.02
CA LEU A 42 -12.14 5.65 2.46
C LEU A 42 -12.01 6.93 3.27
N ASN A 43 -12.02 8.07 2.59
CA ASN A 43 -11.89 9.37 3.24
C ASN A 43 -10.60 9.47 4.05
N LEU A 44 -9.50 9.08 3.43
CA LEU A 44 -8.17 9.16 4.02
C LEU A 44 -7.47 10.40 3.49
N THR A 45 -6.51 10.89 4.27
CA THR A 45 -5.69 12.00 3.81
C THR A 45 -4.76 11.55 2.70
N LEU A 46 -4.81 12.27 1.58
CA LEU A 46 -3.86 12.06 0.50
C LEU A 46 -2.64 12.94 0.74
N THR A 47 -1.49 12.34 0.78
CA THR A 47 -0.24 13.05 0.97
C THR A 47 0.76 12.63 -0.11
N HIS A 48 2.04 12.80 0.13
CA HIS A 48 3.07 12.49 -0.84
C HIS A 48 4.24 11.78 -0.17
N ARG A 49 4.88 10.92 -0.92
CA ARG A 49 6.13 10.29 -0.53
C ARG A 49 6.95 10.11 -1.79
N ALA A 50 8.20 10.60 -1.78
CA ALA A 50 9.06 10.54 -2.96
C ALA A 50 8.37 11.12 -4.20
N ASP A 51 7.67 12.24 -4.01
CA ASP A 51 6.92 12.94 -5.05
C ASP A 51 5.76 12.15 -5.66
N CYS A 52 5.38 11.05 -5.04
CA CYS A 52 4.23 10.27 -5.48
C CYS A 52 3.08 10.49 -4.53
N PRO A 53 1.84 10.57 -5.04
CA PRO A 53 0.67 10.56 -4.17
C PRO A 53 0.69 9.33 -3.28
N MET A 54 0.34 9.51 -2.03
CA MET A 54 0.36 8.41 -1.07
C MET A 54 -0.75 8.59 -0.04
N CYS A 55 -1.37 7.48 0.34
CA CYS A 55 -2.18 7.43 1.55
C CYS A 55 -1.84 6.15 2.28
N GLY A 56 -2.19 6.08 3.54
CA GLY A 56 -1.84 4.91 4.33
C GLY A 56 -2.82 4.67 5.44
N VAL A 57 -2.83 3.43 5.92
CA VAL A 57 -3.63 3.04 7.08
C VAL A 57 -2.72 2.32 8.06
N PRO A 58 -2.97 2.51 9.35
CA PRO A 58 -2.20 1.78 10.35
C PRO A 58 -2.40 0.28 10.18
N TYR A 59 -1.32 -0.47 10.34
CA TYR A 59 -1.38 -1.91 10.22
C TYR A 59 -2.45 -2.52 11.11
N HIS A 60 -2.56 -2.03 12.34
CA HIS A 60 -3.51 -2.58 13.31
C HIS A 60 -4.97 -2.32 12.94
N ALA A 61 -5.23 -1.34 12.10
CA ALA A 61 -6.60 -1.01 11.70
C ALA A 61 -6.91 -1.47 10.28
N SER A 62 -5.99 -2.15 9.62
CA SER A 62 -6.10 -2.44 8.20
C SER A 62 -7.31 -3.29 7.84
N LYS A 63 -7.70 -4.23 8.70
CA LYS A 63 -8.82 -5.13 8.38
C LYS A 63 -10.11 -4.39 8.11
N ILE A 64 -10.38 -3.33 8.86
CA ILE A 64 -11.59 -2.54 8.67
C ILE A 64 -11.59 -1.88 7.30
N TYR A 65 -10.46 -1.29 6.93
CA TYR A 65 -10.34 -0.61 5.65
C TYR A 65 -10.38 -1.58 4.48
N ILE A 66 -9.71 -2.70 4.61
CA ILE A 66 -9.72 -3.74 3.57
C ILE A 66 -11.15 -4.25 3.37
N ALA A 67 -11.86 -4.53 4.46
CA ALA A 67 -13.24 -4.99 4.36
C ALA A 67 -14.13 -4.00 3.63
N ARG A 68 -13.94 -2.70 3.89
CA ARG A 68 -14.72 -1.66 3.21
C ARG A 68 -14.43 -1.64 1.72
N LEU A 69 -13.16 -1.76 1.34
CA LEU A 69 -12.79 -1.78 -0.07
C LEU A 69 -13.34 -3.02 -0.78
N LEU A 70 -13.30 -4.17 -0.12
CA LEU A 70 -13.85 -5.39 -0.68
C LEU A 70 -15.35 -5.24 -0.92
N ARG A 71 -16.07 -4.63 0.01
CA ARG A 71 -17.51 -4.37 -0.16
C ARG A 71 -17.79 -3.42 -1.31
N LEU A 72 -16.84 -2.56 -1.65
CA LEU A 72 -16.96 -1.67 -2.79
C LEU A 72 -16.53 -2.32 -4.10
N GLY A 73 -16.25 -3.62 -4.06
CA GLY A 73 -15.90 -4.37 -5.26
C GLY A 73 -14.43 -4.30 -5.65
N LYS A 74 -13.59 -3.78 -4.79
CA LYS A 74 -12.17 -3.70 -5.09
C LYS A 74 -11.47 -5.02 -4.78
N LYS A 75 -10.43 -5.31 -5.55
CA LYS A 75 -9.54 -6.43 -5.29
C LYS A 75 -8.30 -5.89 -4.59
N ILE A 76 -7.78 -6.65 -3.64
CA ILE A 76 -6.68 -6.20 -2.80
C ILE A 76 -5.53 -7.17 -2.94
N ALA A 77 -4.35 -6.63 -3.15
CA ALA A 77 -3.10 -7.39 -3.04
C ALA A 77 -2.34 -6.85 -1.84
N ILE A 78 -1.80 -7.73 -1.04
CA ILE A 78 -1.05 -7.35 0.15
C ILE A 78 0.40 -7.76 -0.04
N CYS A 79 1.28 -6.77 0.03
CA CYS A 79 2.71 -7.01 -0.02
C CYS A 79 3.27 -6.75 1.37
N GLU A 80 3.52 -7.83 2.10
CA GLU A 80 4.20 -7.73 3.37
C GLU A 80 5.66 -7.46 3.13
N GLN A 81 6.20 -6.56 3.91
CA GLN A 81 7.62 -6.37 3.87
C GLN A 81 8.23 -7.61 4.49
N VAL A 82 8.86 -8.40 3.68
CA VAL A 82 9.71 -9.44 4.18
C VAL A 82 10.82 -8.69 4.86
N GLY A 83 10.77 -8.64 6.14
CA GLY A 83 11.68 -7.84 6.89
C GLY A 83 13.09 -8.06 6.47
N GLU A 84 13.92 -7.03 6.64
CA GLU A 84 15.31 -7.18 6.50
C GLU A 84 15.69 -8.42 7.19
N ILE A 85 16.24 -9.31 6.44
CA ILE A 85 16.83 -10.46 7.04
C ILE A 85 18.06 -9.95 7.71
N SER A 86 17.98 -9.75 8.98
CA SER A 86 19.15 -9.31 9.70
C SER A 86 20.16 -10.44 9.67
N PRO A 87 21.44 -10.11 9.68
CA PRO A 87 22.47 -11.13 9.63
C PRO A 87 22.34 -12.17 10.73
N GLY A 88 21.70 -11.86 11.76
CA GLY A 88 21.61 -12.78 12.88
C GLY A 88 20.37 -13.59 12.91
N GLY A 89 19.51 -13.48 11.94
CA GLY A 89 18.37 -14.24 12.18
C GLY A 89 17.24 -13.98 11.36
N GLY A 90 17.61 -13.39 10.56
CA GLY A 90 16.69 -13.31 9.57
C GLY A 90 15.27 -13.21 9.90
#